data_37ddce4b19b470e2dc41290b695698ad
#
_entry.id   37ddce4b19b470e2dc41290b695698ad
#
_cell.length_a   1.000
_cell.length_b   1.000
_cell.length_c   1.000
_cell.angle_alpha   90.00
_cell.angle_beta   90.00
_cell.angle_gamma   90.00
#
_symmetry.space_group_name_H-M   'P 1'
#
loop_
_entity.id
_entity.type
_entity.pdbx_description
1 polymer ?
#
loop_
_entity_poly.entity_id
_entity_poly.type
_entity_poly.pdbx_seq_one_letter_code
_entity_poly.pdbx_strand_id
1 'polypeptide(L)'
;MSLAFRNVTSAPLENLDVVAPDGTVVGIVGENGSGKSRLLRLAAGMDTPTTGTVKASGDVRWLGPDDPLNLAPAPVLLIDRTFGHQDLVVRERAAVALDRIRRAGATTLLVSHEEELIRRLADEVWWLHQGKLVGRGDPDETLAAYRRHVAAKLRVWGESITPPLAPTVRRGDGRAEILRVETVGENGKPTMVWRCGERAVVRVAVRFRDAVADPVVGIMIRTRIGLNVYGTNTELEQLKLGPCNAGNTLELAFAFWCELCPGEYTLTVASHDPDGVWHDWLEDGVAFTVSDSRYTAGVANLHAQVTLLARS
;
A
#
# COMPACT_ATOMS: atom_id res chain seq x y z
N MET A 1 -5.30 -35.37 0.61
CA MET A 1 -5.51 -34.25 1.57
C MET A 1 -4.19 -34.00 2.26
N SER A 2 -3.40 -33.06 1.71
CA SER A 2 -2.01 -32.89 2.10
C SER A 2 -1.82 -32.11 3.38
N LEU A 3 -2.72 -31.17 3.72
CA LEU A 3 -2.63 -30.37 4.93
C LEU A 3 -4.02 -29.97 5.44
N ALA A 4 -4.32 -30.32 6.70
CA ALA A 4 -5.61 -30.05 7.34
C ALA A 4 -5.43 -29.52 8.77
N PHE A 5 -6.19 -28.48 9.09
CA PHE A 5 -6.38 -27.92 10.42
C PHE A 5 -7.80 -28.25 10.86
N ARG A 6 -7.98 -28.87 12.01
CA ARG A 6 -9.29 -29.27 12.55
C ARG A 6 -9.50 -28.69 13.93
N ASN A 7 -10.40 -27.69 14.03
CA ASN A 7 -10.76 -26.98 15.26
C ASN A 7 -9.51 -26.48 16.03
N VAL A 8 -8.52 -25.98 15.31
CA VAL A 8 -7.21 -25.60 15.86
C VAL A 8 -7.32 -24.27 16.60
N THR A 9 -6.95 -24.29 17.88
CA THR A 9 -6.72 -23.08 18.66
C THR A 9 -5.28 -23.07 19.15
N SER A 10 -4.57 -21.97 18.91
CA SER A 10 -3.20 -21.72 19.35
C SER A 10 -2.92 -20.23 19.21
N ALA A 11 -2.85 -19.49 20.32
CA ALA A 11 -2.77 -18.03 20.29
C ALA A 11 -1.77 -17.50 19.24
N PRO A 12 -2.17 -16.53 18.37
CA PRO A 12 -3.46 -15.84 18.36
C PRO A 12 -4.58 -16.56 17.59
N LEU A 13 -4.35 -17.75 17.00
CA LEU A 13 -5.36 -18.48 16.22
C LEU A 13 -6.50 -19.01 17.10
N GLU A 14 -7.73 -18.82 16.63
CA GLU A 14 -8.97 -19.23 17.30
C GLU A 14 -9.81 -20.11 16.39
N ASN A 15 -10.04 -21.37 16.83
CA ASN A 15 -10.96 -22.35 16.24
C ASN A 15 -10.84 -22.44 14.68
N LEU A 16 -9.62 -22.62 14.20
CA LEU A 16 -9.35 -22.72 12.78
C LEU A 16 -9.72 -24.12 12.26
N ASP A 17 -10.68 -24.21 11.35
CA ASP A 17 -11.05 -25.44 10.65
C ASP A 17 -10.95 -25.21 9.14
N VAL A 18 -9.87 -25.71 8.54
CA VAL A 18 -9.59 -25.50 7.12
C VAL A 18 -8.68 -26.59 6.57
N VAL A 19 -8.83 -26.85 5.29
CA VAL A 19 -8.01 -27.79 4.53
C VAL A 19 -7.43 -27.10 3.30
N ALA A 20 -6.13 -27.21 3.14
CA ALA A 20 -5.47 -26.81 1.88
C ALA A 20 -5.72 -27.89 0.82
N PRO A 21 -6.23 -27.52 -0.37
CA PRO A 21 -6.39 -28.48 -1.46
C PRO A 21 -5.04 -29.07 -1.91
N ASP A 22 -5.08 -30.33 -2.34
CA ASP A 22 -3.87 -31.03 -2.82
C ASP A 22 -3.35 -30.36 -4.12
N GLY A 23 -2.04 -30.21 -4.23
CA GLY A 23 -1.41 -29.66 -5.44
C GLY A 23 -1.73 -28.19 -5.71
N THR A 24 -2.04 -27.41 -4.66
CA THR A 24 -2.34 -25.99 -4.79
C THR A 24 -1.35 -25.10 -4.05
N VAL A 25 -1.23 -23.87 -4.49
CA VAL A 25 -0.58 -22.79 -3.77
C VAL A 25 -1.65 -21.97 -3.06
N VAL A 26 -1.65 -21.99 -1.74
CA VAL A 26 -2.53 -21.18 -0.90
C VAL A 26 -1.79 -19.96 -0.41
N GLY A 27 -2.19 -18.79 -0.89
CA GLY A 27 -1.69 -17.50 -0.39
C GLY A 27 -2.33 -17.15 0.95
N ILE A 28 -1.54 -16.66 1.91
CA ILE A 28 -2.05 -16.26 3.22
C ILE A 28 -1.81 -14.78 3.43
N VAL A 29 -2.89 -14.02 3.59
CA VAL A 29 -2.87 -12.58 3.85
C VAL A 29 -3.47 -12.24 5.21
N GLY A 30 -3.19 -11.04 5.68
CA GLY A 30 -3.69 -10.52 6.96
C GLY A 30 -2.70 -9.58 7.62
N GLU A 31 -3.16 -8.81 8.58
CA GLU A 31 -2.35 -7.83 9.33
C GLU A 31 -1.25 -8.51 10.17
N ASN A 32 -0.30 -7.71 10.64
CA ASN A 32 0.69 -8.20 11.60
C ASN A 32 -0.03 -8.68 12.88
N GLY A 33 0.41 -9.81 13.43
CA GLY A 33 -0.23 -10.41 14.58
C GLY A 33 -1.48 -11.24 14.28
N SER A 34 -1.97 -11.34 13.05
CA SER A 34 -3.17 -12.12 12.70
C SER A 34 -3.00 -13.65 12.80
N GLY A 35 -1.77 -14.15 13.02
CA GLY A 35 -1.51 -15.58 13.23
C GLY A 35 -0.88 -16.30 12.02
N LYS A 36 -0.52 -15.61 10.93
CA LYS A 36 0.04 -16.23 9.71
C LYS A 36 1.24 -17.13 9.99
N SER A 37 2.29 -16.59 10.62
CA SER A 37 3.48 -17.38 10.95
C SER A 37 3.18 -18.47 11.98
N ARG A 38 2.23 -18.25 12.90
CA ARG A 38 1.77 -19.27 13.85
C ARG A 38 1.14 -20.45 13.12
N LEU A 39 0.27 -20.17 12.14
CA LEU A 39 -0.36 -21.19 11.31
C LEU A 39 0.69 -22.03 10.57
N LEU A 40 1.69 -21.41 9.96
CA LEU A 40 2.76 -22.13 9.27
C LEU A 40 3.59 -22.97 10.24
N ARG A 41 3.95 -22.46 11.43
CA ARG A 41 4.71 -23.21 12.45
C ARG A 41 3.96 -24.43 12.97
N LEU A 42 2.63 -24.33 13.12
CA LEU A 42 1.78 -25.47 13.45
C LEU A 42 1.76 -26.51 12.32
N ALA A 43 1.70 -26.07 11.06
CA ALA A 43 1.78 -26.95 9.88
C ALA A 43 3.13 -27.65 9.77
N ALA A 44 4.22 -26.99 10.19
CA ALA A 44 5.56 -27.54 10.22
C ALA A 44 5.81 -28.51 11.41
N GLY A 45 4.85 -28.63 12.35
CA GLY A 45 5.06 -29.38 13.57
C GLY A 45 6.05 -28.74 14.56
N MET A 46 6.44 -27.48 14.33
CA MET A 46 7.34 -26.72 15.22
C MET A 46 6.63 -26.28 16.50
N ASP A 47 5.31 -26.13 16.42
CA ASP A 47 4.45 -25.78 17.52
C ASP A 47 3.32 -26.81 17.67
N THR A 48 2.80 -26.98 18.88
CA THR A 48 1.62 -27.80 19.16
C THR A 48 0.40 -26.88 19.36
N PRO A 49 -0.76 -27.25 18.81
CA PRO A 49 -1.99 -26.50 19.09
C PRO A 49 -2.44 -26.72 20.56
N THR A 50 -3.10 -25.70 21.12
CA THR A 50 -3.73 -25.82 22.45
C THR A 50 -4.93 -26.76 22.40
N THR A 51 -5.71 -26.68 21.31
CA THR A 51 -6.82 -27.61 21.02
C THR A 51 -6.86 -27.91 19.53
N GLY A 52 -7.52 -28.98 19.15
CA GLY A 52 -7.64 -29.42 17.75
C GLY A 52 -6.44 -30.22 17.28
N THR A 53 -6.38 -30.45 15.95
CA THR A 53 -5.31 -31.24 15.33
C THR A 53 -4.86 -30.61 14.01
N VAL A 54 -3.57 -30.72 13.76
CA VAL A 54 -2.99 -30.41 12.44
C VAL A 54 -2.46 -31.70 11.85
N LYS A 55 -2.82 -31.99 10.60
CA LYS A 55 -2.36 -33.16 9.84
C LYS A 55 -1.73 -32.72 8.56
N ALA A 56 -0.47 -33.10 8.34
CA ALA A 56 0.23 -32.99 7.06
C ALA A 56 0.50 -34.40 6.53
N SER A 57 0.39 -34.58 5.21
CA SER A 57 0.68 -35.85 4.56
C SER A 57 2.09 -35.79 3.95
N GLY A 58 3.01 -36.59 4.47
CA GLY A 58 4.40 -36.65 4.04
C GLY A 58 5.29 -35.57 4.65
N ASP A 59 6.46 -35.40 4.06
CA ASP A 59 7.45 -34.45 4.55
C ASP A 59 7.00 -33.00 4.37
N VAL A 60 7.21 -32.20 5.40
CA VAL A 60 6.93 -30.77 5.41
C VAL A 60 8.25 -30.01 5.35
N ARG A 61 8.38 -29.14 4.37
CA ARG A 61 9.52 -28.26 4.25
C ARG A 61 9.13 -26.83 4.62
N TRP A 62 9.86 -26.25 5.56
CA TRP A 62 9.75 -24.87 5.99
C TRP A 62 10.84 -23.99 5.37
N LEU A 63 10.45 -22.80 4.90
CA LEU A 63 11.36 -21.72 4.53
C LEU A 63 10.94 -20.48 5.32
N GLY A 64 11.76 -20.06 6.26
CA GLY A 64 11.58 -18.87 7.07
C GLY A 64 11.96 -17.58 6.36
N PRO A 65 11.77 -16.43 7.01
CA PRO A 65 12.04 -15.11 6.40
C PRO A 65 13.50 -14.92 5.95
N ASP A 66 14.44 -15.48 6.68
CA ASP A 66 15.89 -15.33 6.46
C ASP A 66 16.51 -16.47 5.67
N ASP A 67 15.72 -17.50 5.32
CA ASP A 67 16.21 -18.63 4.55
C ASP A 67 16.42 -18.25 3.08
N PRO A 68 17.47 -18.81 2.43
CA PRO A 68 17.61 -18.65 1.00
C PRO A 68 16.44 -19.30 0.27
N LEU A 69 15.90 -18.61 -0.74
CA LEU A 69 14.75 -19.07 -1.52
C LEU A 69 15.14 -20.25 -2.46
N ASN A 70 15.54 -21.37 -1.85
CA ASN A 70 15.86 -22.60 -2.55
C ASN A 70 14.70 -23.59 -2.44
N LEU A 71 13.85 -23.62 -3.47
CA LEU A 71 12.68 -24.50 -3.52
C LEU A 71 13.06 -25.90 -3.96
N ALA A 72 13.26 -26.81 -3.00
CA ALA A 72 13.36 -28.25 -3.29
C ALA A 72 11.99 -28.90 -3.15
N PRO A 73 11.71 -29.95 -3.96
CA PRO A 73 10.43 -30.68 -3.89
C PRO A 73 10.15 -31.25 -2.50
N ALA A 74 8.92 -31.06 -2.03
CA ALA A 74 8.37 -31.67 -0.82
C ALA A 74 6.85 -31.79 -1.00
N PRO A 75 6.18 -32.79 -0.40
CA PRO A 75 4.72 -32.91 -0.46
C PRO A 75 3.99 -31.69 0.09
N VAL A 76 4.54 -31.06 1.14
CA VAL A 76 4.05 -29.81 1.72
C VAL A 76 5.19 -28.81 1.83
N LEU A 77 5.00 -27.61 1.26
CA LEU A 77 5.96 -26.52 1.29
C LEU A 77 5.36 -25.33 2.02
N LEU A 78 6.08 -24.79 2.99
CA LEU A 78 5.67 -23.66 3.80
C LEU A 78 6.66 -22.52 3.59
N ILE A 79 6.19 -21.36 3.13
CA ILE A 79 7.04 -20.20 2.79
C ILE A 79 6.56 -18.99 3.61
N ASP A 80 7.37 -18.53 4.56
CA ASP A 80 7.05 -17.39 5.41
C ASP A 80 7.88 -16.16 5.01
N ARG A 81 7.32 -15.30 4.16
CA ARG A 81 7.86 -13.98 3.77
C ARG A 81 9.23 -14.00 3.06
N THR A 82 9.73 -15.16 2.68
CA THR A 82 11.06 -15.34 2.09
C THR A 82 11.25 -14.59 0.75
N PHE A 83 10.17 -14.40 -0.02
CA PHE A 83 10.22 -13.70 -1.32
C PHE A 83 10.57 -12.20 -1.20
N GLY A 84 10.15 -11.53 -0.13
CA GLY A 84 10.29 -10.07 0.01
C GLY A 84 11.73 -9.57 0.13
N HIS A 85 12.67 -10.43 0.51
CA HIS A 85 14.08 -10.09 0.72
C HIS A 85 15.00 -10.51 -0.43
N GLN A 86 14.46 -11.06 -1.52
CA GLN A 86 15.22 -11.58 -2.64
C GLN A 86 15.22 -10.61 -3.83
N ASP A 87 16.31 -10.66 -4.61
CA ASP A 87 16.36 -9.93 -5.88
C ASP A 87 15.36 -10.48 -6.92
N LEU A 88 15.10 -9.70 -7.96
CA LEU A 88 14.13 -10.04 -8.98
C LEU A 88 14.44 -11.37 -9.69
N VAL A 89 15.71 -11.66 -9.96
CA VAL A 89 16.12 -12.88 -10.68
C VAL A 89 15.85 -14.12 -9.83
N VAL A 90 16.19 -14.06 -8.54
CA VAL A 90 15.92 -15.14 -7.58
C VAL A 90 14.42 -15.38 -7.44
N ARG A 91 13.63 -14.30 -7.35
CA ARG A 91 12.17 -14.37 -7.24
C ARG A 91 11.51 -15.01 -8.46
N GLU A 92 11.91 -14.64 -9.68
CA GLU A 92 11.37 -15.23 -10.91
C GLU A 92 11.75 -16.71 -11.05
N ARG A 93 12.99 -17.09 -10.73
CA ARG A 93 13.41 -18.51 -10.68
C ARG A 93 12.59 -19.30 -9.68
N ALA A 94 12.34 -18.74 -8.50
CA ALA A 94 11.54 -19.39 -7.48
C ALA A 94 10.07 -19.53 -7.89
N ALA A 95 9.49 -18.54 -8.57
CA ALA A 95 8.14 -18.63 -9.11
C ALA A 95 7.99 -19.79 -10.12
N VAL A 96 8.97 -19.94 -11.02
CA VAL A 96 9.01 -21.08 -11.96
C VAL A 96 9.19 -22.42 -11.24
N ALA A 97 10.05 -22.46 -10.21
CA ALA A 97 10.25 -23.68 -9.42
C ALA A 97 8.99 -24.05 -8.64
N LEU A 98 8.28 -23.08 -8.07
CA LEU A 98 7.02 -23.28 -7.36
C LEU A 98 5.94 -23.87 -8.27
N ASP A 99 5.81 -23.38 -9.52
CA ASP A 99 4.86 -23.94 -10.48
C ASP A 99 5.19 -25.42 -10.82
N ARG A 100 6.46 -25.77 -10.95
CA ARG A 100 6.87 -27.17 -11.15
C ARG A 100 6.51 -28.06 -9.96
N ILE A 101 6.77 -27.59 -8.74
CA ILE A 101 6.49 -28.31 -7.49
C ILE A 101 4.96 -28.50 -7.34
N ARG A 102 4.18 -27.47 -7.64
CA ARG A 102 2.72 -27.53 -7.68
C ARG A 102 2.20 -28.58 -8.66
N ARG A 103 2.68 -28.56 -9.91
CA ARG A 103 2.32 -29.55 -10.94
C ARG A 103 2.71 -30.98 -10.59
N ALA A 104 3.70 -31.15 -9.71
CA ALA A 104 4.07 -32.46 -9.16
C ALA A 104 3.16 -32.90 -8.00
N GLY A 105 2.12 -32.12 -7.66
CA GLY A 105 1.12 -32.46 -6.65
C GLY A 105 1.41 -31.94 -5.24
N ALA A 106 2.46 -31.13 -5.06
CA ALA A 106 2.78 -30.56 -3.75
C ALA A 106 1.84 -29.41 -3.37
N THR A 107 1.46 -29.37 -2.11
CA THR A 107 0.66 -28.27 -1.53
C THR A 107 1.57 -27.22 -0.89
N THR A 108 1.38 -25.97 -1.22
CA THR A 108 2.17 -24.86 -0.68
C THR A 108 1.32 -23.89 0.10
N LEU A 109 1.77 -23.50 1.31
CA LEU A 109 1.28 -22.32 2.00
C LEU A 109 2.29 -21.18 1.85
N LEU A 110 1.86 -20.07 1.26
CA LEU A 110 2.69 -18.92 0.94
C LEU A 110 2.23 -17.68 1.73
N VAL A 111 3.03 -17.19 2.64
CA VAL A 111 2.84 -15.89 3.31
C VAL A 111 3.70 -14.84 2.62
N SER A 112 3.08 -13.76 2.15
CA SER A 112 3.78 -12.58 1.63
C SER A 112 3.02 -11.30 1.99
N HIS A 113 3.74 -10.19 2.10
CA HIS A 113 3.15 -8.84 2.15
C HIS A 113 2.92 -8.26 0.75
N GLU A 114 3.46 -8.88 -0.28
CA GLU A 114 3.30 -8.47 -1.67
C GLU A 114 2.05 -9.12 -2.26
N GLU A 115 0.95 -8.38 -2.28
CA GLU A 115 -0.34 -8.88 -2.81
C GLU A 115 -0.24 -9.31 -4.27
N GLU A 116 0.55 -8.60 -5.10
CA GLU A 116 0.76 -8.94 -6.49
C GLU A 116 1.43 -10.31 -6.67
N LEU A 117 2.38 -10.64 -5.78
CA LEU A 117 3.01 -11.96 -5.76
C LEU A 117 1.98 -13.05 -5.41
N ILE A 118 1.18 -12.81 -4.36
CA ILE A 118 0.09 -13.73 -3.97
C ILE A 118 -0.89 -13.91 -5.13
N ARG A 119 -1.35 -12.81 -5.75
CA ARG A 119 -2.30 -12.84 -6.87
C ARG A 119 -1.77 -13.65 -8.06
N ARG A 120 -0.47 -13.56 -8.34
CA ARG A 120 0.19 -14.26 -9.44
C ARG A 120 0.41 -15.76 -9.19
N LEU A 121 0.71 -16.13 -7.96
CA LEU A 121 1.17 -17.48 -7.63
C LEU A 121 0.11 -18.36 -6.95
N ALA A 122 -0.85 -17.78 -6.26
CA ALA A 122 -1.82 -18.53 -5.47
C ALA A 122 -3.01 -19.00 -6.33
N ASP A 123 -3.43 -20.24 -6.09
CA ASP A 123 -4.68 -20.81 -6.62
C ASP A 123 -5.86 -20.48 -5.71
N GLU A 124 -5.59 -20.27 -4.42
CA GLU A 124 -6.56 -19.91 -3.38
C GLU A 124 -5.91 -18.96 -2.39
N VAL A 125 -6.67 -18.03 -1.80
CA VAL A 125 -6.18 -17.11 -0.74
C VAL A 125 -6.97 -17.31 0.54
N TRP A 126 -6.25 -17.34 1.67
CA TRP A 126 -6.80 -17.32 3.01
C TRP A 126 -6.51 -15.97 3.67
N TRP A 127 -7.55 -15.31 4.11
CA TRP A 127 -7.43 -14.06 4.85
C TRP A 127 -7.63 -14.30 6.35
N LEU A 128 -6.55 -14.11 7.10
CA LEU A 128 -6.55 -14.18 8.57
C LEU A 128 -6.71 -12.77 9.17
N HIS A 129 -7.68 -12.62 10.06
CA HIS A 129 -7.89 -11.39 10.82
C HIS A 129 -8.13 -11.74 12.30
N GLN A 130 -7.31 -11.16 13.20
CA GLN A 130 -7.41 -11.39 14.65
C GLN A 130 -7.53 -12.88 15.03
N GLY A 131 -6.69 -13.71 14.41
CA GLY A 131 -6.64 -15.15 14.70
C GLY A 131 -7.70 -16.00 14.01
N LYS A 132 -8.64 -15.40 13.26
CA LYS A 132 -9.73 -16.10 12.56
C LYS A 132 -9.53 -16.08 11.06
N LEU A 133 -9.98 -17.13 10.40
CA LEU A 133 -10.11 -17.19 8.94
C LEU A 133 -11.41 -16.48 8.55
N VAL A 134 -11.30 -15.24 8.05
CA VAL A 134 -12.46 -14.39 7.74
C VAL A 134 -12.78 -14.33 6.23
N GLY A 135 -11.86 -14.80 5.39
CA GLY A 135 -12.05 -14.92 3.95
C GLY A 135 -11.25 -16.09 3.39
N ARG A 136 -11.82 -16.76 2.37
CA ARG A 136 -11.20 -17.88 1.69
C ARG A 136 -11.75 -18.02 0.28
N GLY A 137 -10.91 -18.27 -0.71
CA GLY A 137 -11.34 -18.57 -2.07
C GLY A 137 -10.47 -17.94 -3.14
N ASP A 138 -11.11 -17.50 -4.22
CA ASP A 138 -10.45 -16.87 -5.36
C ASP A 138 -9.51 -15.74 -4.94
N PRO A 139 -8.27 -15.71 -5.48
CA PRO A 139 -7.29 -14.70 -5.11
C PRO A 139 -7.76 -13.26 -5.32
N ASP A 140 -8.36 -12.94 -6.48
CA ASP A 140 -8.77 -11.58 -6.80
C ASP A 140 -9.90 -11.11 -5.86
N GLU A 141 -10.89 -11.96 -5.58
CA GLU A 141 -12.00 -11.65 -4.69
C GLU A 141 -11.54 -11.49 -3.23
N THR A 142 -10.73 -12.43 -2.74
CA THR A 142 -10.26 -12.42 -1.35
C THR A 142 -9.30 -11.27 -1.08
N LEU A 143 -8.36 -10.98 -2.01
CA LEU A 143 -7.47 -9.83 -1.92
C LEU A 143 -8.24 -8.50 -2.01
N ALA A 144 -9.28 -8.42 -2.86
CA ALA A 144 -10.13 -7.22 -2.91
C ALA A 144 -10.86 -6.98 -1.58
N ALA A 145 -11.36 -8.04 -0.93
CA ALA A 145 -11.98 -7.94 0.39
C ALA A 145 -10.97 -7.51 1.47
N TYR A 146 -9.78 -8.08 1.45
CA TYR A 146 -8.68 -7.69 2.35
C TYR A 146 -8.29 -6.22 2.15
N ARG A 147 -8.09 -5.77 0.89
CA ARG A 147 -7.79 -4.35 0.59
C ARG A 147 -8.87 -3.40 1.09
N ARG A 148 -10.16 -3.73 0.89
CA ARG A 148 -11.27 -2.92 1.43
C ARG A 148 -11.17 -2.75 2.94
N HIS A 149 -10.86 -3.83 3.65
CA HIS A 149 -10.68 -3.80 5.10
C HIS A 149 -9.50 -2.91 5.52
N VAL A 150 -8.32 -3.10 4.89
CA VAL A 150 -7.12 -2.29 5.17
C VAL A 150 -7.36 -0.82 4.84
N ALA A 151 -7.97 -0.52 3.68
CA ALA A 151 -8.30 0.84 3.29
C ALA A 151 -9.27 1.53 4.27
N ALA A 152 -10.26 0.80 4.79
CA ALA A 152 -11.17 1.32 5.80
C ALA A 152 -10.45 1.65 7.11
N LYS A 153 -9.54 0.79 7.57
CA LYS A 153 -8.71 1.04 8.76
C LYS A 153 -7.77 2.23 8.59
N LEU A 154 -7.08 2.30 7.45
CA LEU A 154 -6.17 3.41 7.15
C LEU A 154 -6.92 4.75 7.13
N ARG A 155 -8.14 4.79 6.60
CA ARG A 155 -8.96 6.01 6.63
C ARG A 155 -9.33 6.43 8.04
N VAL A 156 -9.83 5.50 8.86
CA VAL A 156 -10.15 5.78 10.27
C VAL A 156 -8.92 6.27 11.02
N TRP A 157 -7.76 5.65 10.78
CA TRP A 157 -6.49 6.07 11.37
C TRP A 157 -6.04 7.44 10.86
N GLY A 158 -6.18 7.71 9.56
CA GLY A 158 -5.74 8.96 8.93
C GLY A 158 -6.72 10.14 9.13
N GLU A 159 -7.97 9.89 9.51
CA GLU A 159 -8.97 10.93 9.75
C GLU A 159 -8.55 11.85 10.90
N SER A 160 -8.68 13.16 10.68
CA SER A 160 -8.33 14.21 11.64
C SER A 160 -6.85 14.29 12.03
N ILE A 161 -5.97 13.59 11.30
CA ILE A 161 -4.52 13.74 11.45
C ILE A 161 -4.03 14.76 10.42
N THR A 162 -3.49 15.88 10.91
CA THR A 162 -2.72 16.81 10.07
C THR A 162 -1.31 16.23 9.93
N PRO A 163 -0.88 15.86 8.71
CA PRO A 163 0.48 15.37 8.52
C PRO A 163 1.49 16.46 8.92
N PRO A 164 2.59 16.08 9.58
CA PRO A 164 3.61 17.04 9.96
C PRO A 164 4.27 17.64 8.72
N LEU A 165 4.54 18.94 8.77
CA LEU A 165 5.36 19.61 7.76
C LEU A 165 6.85 19.30 8.07
N ALA A 166 7.43 18.36 7.34
CA ALA A 166 8.78 17.85 7.55
C ALA A 166 9.52 17.68 6.20
N PRO A 167 9.91 18.79 5.55
CA PRO A 167 10.55 18.74 4.25
C PRO A 167 11.91 18.05 4.34
N THR A 168 12.24 17.26 3.32
CA THR A 168 13.57 16.65 3.13
C THR A 168 14.61 17.71 2.80
N VAL A 169 14.19 18.71 2.01
CA VAL A 169 15.01 19.89 1.67
C VAL A 169 14.12 21.13 1.76
N ARG A 170 14.66 22.19 2.39
CA ARG A 170 14.08 23.52 2.35
C ARG A 170 15.09 24.51 1.78
N ARG A 171 14.69 25.28 0.76
CA ARG A 171 15.53 26.29 0.09
C ARG A 171 14.68 27.45 -0.41
N GLY A 172 15.31 28.57 -0.65
CA GLY A 172 14.70 29.81 -1.11
C GLY A 172 15.47 31.01 -0.62
N ASP A 173 15.11 32.20 -1.05
CA ASP A 173 15.72 33.45 -0.63
C ASP A 173 15.12 34.03 0.68
N GLY A 174 14.02 33.42 1.15
CA GLY A 174 13.38 33.75 2.42
C GLY A 174 12.41 34.90 2.39
N ARG A 175 12.12 35.51 1.22
CA ARG A 175 11.12 36.59 1.08
C ARG A 175 9.71 36.12 1.44
N ALA A 176 9.43 34.84 1.29
CA ALA A 176 8.20 34.24 1.84
C ALA A 176 8.54 32.97 2.62
N GLU A 177 7.60 32.53 3.44
CA GLU A 177 7.69 31.34 4.29
C GLU A 177 6.41 30.54 4.22
N ILE A 178 6.48 29.27 3.80
CA ILE A 178 5.38 28.34 3.88
C ILE A 178 5.25 27.89 5.32
N LEU A 179 4.15 28.27 5.96
CA LEU A 179 3.89 28.02 7.39
C LEU A 179 3.19 26.69 7.62
N ARG A 180 2.26 26.33 6.72
CA ARG A 180 1.39 25.17 6.88
C ARG A 180 1.04 24.58 5.52
N VAL A 181 1.02 23.27 5.46
CA VAL A 181 0.51 22.47 4.35
C VAL A 181 -0.39 21.40 4.94
N GLU A 182 -1.64 21.35 4.53
CA GLU A 182 -2.62 20.37 4.99
C GLU A 182 -3.22 19.62 3.81
N THR A 183 -3.25 18.31 3.93
CA THR A 183 -4.07 17.45 3.08
C THR A 183 -5.45 17.28 3.69
N VAL A 184 -6.51 17.51 2.91
CA VAL A 184 -7.90 17.52 3.37
C VAL A 184 -8.72 16.59 2.49
N GLY A 185 -9.52 15.73 3.09
CA GLY A 185 -10.38 14.78 2.41
C GLY A 185 -11.75 15.37 2.03
N GLU A 186 -12.58 14.55 1.40
CA GLU A 186 -13.93 14.90 0.92
C GLU A 186 -14.84 15.42 2.05
N ASN A 187 -14.64 14.97 3.29
CA ASN A 187 -15.39 15.44 4.47
C ASN A 187 -14.94 16.81 5.00
N GLY A 188 -13.99 17.46 4.33
CA GLY A 188 -13.45 18.77 4.71
C GLY A 188 -12.50 18.77 5.91
N LYS A 189 -12.15 17.59 6.45
CA LYS A 189 -11.23 17.44 7.59
C LYS A 189 -9.81 17.12 7.12
N PRO A 190 -8.78 17.51 7.89
CA PRO A 190 -7.42 17.05 7.63
C PRO A 190 -7.35 15.53 7.60
N THR A 191 -6.53 14.99 6.70
CA THR A 191 -6.32 13.55 6.58
C THR A 191 -4.95 13.24 6.02
N MET A 192 -4.34 12.14 6.45
CA MET A 192 -3.13 11.58 5.82
C MET A 192 -3.46 10.54 4.74
N VAL A 193 -4.75 10.22 4.55
CA VAL A 193 -5.15 9.15 3.63
C VAL A 193 -6.29 9.64 2.73
N TRP A 194 -5.99 9.77 1.45
CA TRP A 194 -7.02 9.98 0.42
C TRP A 194 -7.49 8.65 -0.16
N ARG A 195 -8.70 8.67 -0.72
CA ARG A 195 -9.23 7.59 -1.53
C ARG A 195 -9.09 7.94 -3.01
N CYS A 196 -8.74 6.96 -3.84
CA CYS A 196 -8.81 7.14 -5.30
C CYS A 196 -10.24 7.52 -5.71
N GLY A 197 -10.37 8.57 -6.52
CA GLY A 197 -11.64 9.10 -7.00
C GLY A 197 -12.35 10.07 -6.04
N GLU A 198 -11.81 10.37 -4.85
CA GLU A 198 -12.41 11.39 -3.97
C GLU A 198 -11.95 12.81 -4.31
N ARG A 199 -12.72 13.78 -3.86
CA ARG A 199 -12.31 15.18 -3.93
C ARG A 199 -11.29 15.49 -2.85
N ALA A 200 -10.05 15.67 -3.25
CA ALA A 200 -8.92 16.02 -2.39
C ALA A 200 -8.65 17.52 -2.41
N VAL A 201 -8.17 18.05 -1.31
CA VAL A 201 -7.76 19.46 -1.19
C VAL A 201 -6.41 19.56 -0.50
N VAL A 202 -5.51 20.35 -1.05
CA VAL A 202 -4.27 20.78 -0.39
C VAL A 202 -4.42 22.23 0.02
N ARG A 203 -4.36 22.52 1.32
CA ARG A 203 -4.34 23.88 1.84
C ARG A 203 -2.91 24.30 2.14
N VAL A 204 -2.54 25.49 1.70
CA VAL A 204 -1.21 26.06 1.88
C VAL A 204 -1.34 27.44 2.50
N ALA A 205 -0.65 27.69 3.61
CA ALA A 205 -0.51 29.01 4.22
C ALA A 205 0.91 29.53 3.99
N VAL A 206 1.01 30.70 3.36
CA VAL A 206 2.28 31.36 3.03
C VAL A 206 2.30 32.75 3.66
N ARG A 207 3.36 33.05 4.40
CA ARG A 207 3.62 34.39 4.97
C ARG A 207 4.74 35.07 4.21
N PHE A 208 4.54 36.29 3.81
CA PHE A 208 5.55 37.15 3.14
C PHE A 208 6.34 37.94 4.19
N ARG A 209 7.66 37.83 4.16
CA ARG A 209 8.58 38.57 5.01
C ARG A 209 9.00 39.89 4.36
N ASP A 210 9.05 39.90 3.03
CA ASP A 210 9.34 41.07 2.21
C ASP A 210 8.22 41.30 1.20
N ALA A 211 8.18 42.48 0.59
CA ALA A 211 7.22 42.78 -0.46
C ALA A 211 7.55 41.98 -1.75
N VAL A 212 6.53 41.30 -2.29
CA VAL A 212 6.59 40.55 -3.54
C VAL A 212 5.49 41.03 -4.46
N ALA A 213 5.81 41.38 -5.72
CA ALA A 213 4.87 42.03 -6.62
C ALA A 213 3.75 41.09 -7.11
N ASP A 214 4.06 39.86 -7.47
CA ASP A 214 3.10 38.87 -7.99
C ASP A 214 3.61 37.44 -7.70
N PRO A 215 3.49 36.98 -6.45
CA PRO A 215 3.98 35.66 -6.08
C PRO A 215 3.17 34.55 -6.76
N VAL A 216 3.85 33.48 -7.12
CA VAL A 216 3.28 32.22 -7.59
C VAL A 216 3.43 31.19 -6.49
N VAL A 217 2.35 30.47 -6.13
CA VAL A 217 2.37 29.37 -5.16
C VAL A 217 1.96 28.09 -5.88
N GLY A 218 2.72 27.02 -5.68
CA GLY A 218 2.49 25.76 -6.36
C GLY A 218 2.64 24.54 -5.47
N ILE A 219 2.07 23.45 -5.96
CA ILE A 219 2.18 22.11 -5.38
C ILE A 219 2.68 21.12 -6.41
N MET A 220 3.41 20.11 -5.96
CA MET A 220 3.88 18.97 -6.76
C MET A 220 3.66 17.69 -5.96
N ILE A 221 2.93 16.75 -6.53
CA ILE A 221 2.77 15.39 -5.99
C ILE A 221 3.85 14.51 -6.61
N ARG A 222 4.53 13.74 -5.74
CA ARG A 222 5.59 12.80 -6.15
C ARG A 222 5.33 11.42 -5.55
N THR A 223 5.77 10.39 -6.25
CA THR A 223 5.85 9.05 -5.65
C THR A 223 6.98 9.00 -4.64
N ARG A 224 6.98 8.01 -3.75
CA ARG A 224 8.05 7.78 -2.77
C ARG A 224 9.43 7.60 -3.41
N ILE A 225 9.51 7.14 -4.66
CA ILE A 225 10.77 7.01 -5.41
C ILE A 225 11.16 8.28 -6.16
N GLY A 226 10.45 9.41 -5.94
CA GLY A 226 10.77 10.72 -6.48
C GLY A 226 10.24 11.01 -7.90
N LEU A 227 9.37 10.17 -8.48
CA LEU A 227 8.73 10.45 -9.76
C LEU A 227 7.68 11.54 -9.58
N ASN A 228 7.76 12.64 -10.34
CA ASN A 228 6.73 13.67 -10.39
C ASN A 228 5.48 13.12 -11.07
N VAL A 229 4.33 13.19 -10.36
CA VAL A 229 3.06 12.64 -10.83
C VAL A 229 2.12 13.72 -11.31
N TYR A 230 2.01 14.80 -10.54
CA TYR A 230 1.15 15.95 -10.85
C TYR A 230 1.70 17.20 -10.19
N GLY A 231 1.66 18.29 -10.92
CA GLY A 231 2.03 19.61 -10.39
C GLY A 231 1.17 20.70 -11.00
N THR A 232 0.82 21.67 -10.16
CA THR A 232 0.13 22.89 -10.57
C THR A 232 0.52 24.06 -9.67
N ASN A 233 0.20 25.27 -10.12
CA ASN A 233 0.44 26.49 -9.38
C ASN A 233 -0.63 27.54 -9.71
N THR A 234 -0.61 28.65 -8.99
CA THR A 234 -1.57 29.73 -9.18
C THR A 234 -1.52 30.35 -10.57
N GLU A 235 -0.35 30.40 -11.19
CA GLU A 235 -0.20 30.93 -12.57
C GLU A 235 -0.83 29.99 -13.61
N LEU A 236 -0.56 28.69 -13.53
CA LEU A 236 -1.16 27.68 -14.41
C LEU A 236 -2.68 27.65 -14.29
N GLU A 237 -3.19 27.86 -13.08
CA GLU A 237 -4.63 27.92 -12.80
C GLU A 237 -5.22 29.32 -13.01
N GLN A 238 -4.44 30.26 -13.61
CA GLN A 238 -4.86 31.62 -13.98
C GLN A 238 -5.34 32.46 -12.78
N LEU A 239 -4.88 32.15 -11.58
CA LEU A 239 -5.12 32.91 -10.36
C LEU A 239 -3.96 33.86 -10.08
N LYS A 240 -4.14 35.15 -10.33
CA LYS A 240 -3.18 36.17 -9.92
C LYS A 240 -3.38 36.55 -8.46
N LEU A 241 -2.33 36.45 -7.65
CA LEU A 241 -2.37 36.78 -6.24
C LEU A 241 -2.21 38.29 -6.00
N GLY A 242 -1.59 39.00 -6.95
CA GLY A 242 -1.28 40.40 -6.84
C GLY A 242 -0.18 40.69 -5.81
N PRO A 243 0.11 41.98 -5.54
CA PRO A 243 1.19 42.36 -4.66
C PRO A 243 0.92 41.97 -3.21
N CYS A 244 1.92 41.32 -2.60
CA CYS A 244 1.92 40.95 -1.19
C CYS A 244 2.98 41.78 -0.44
N ASN A 245 2.57 42.45 0.63
CA ASN A 245 3.46 43.23 1.49
C ASN A 245 4.06 42.35 2.59
N ALA A 246 5.17 42.83 3.18
CA ALA A 246 5.74 42.22 4.36
C ALA A 246 4.69 42.07 5.48
N GLY A 247 4.60 40.89 6.08
CA GLY A 247 3.63 40.53 7.10
C GLY A 247 2.31 39.96 6.57
N ASN A 248 2.02 40.06 5.28
CA ASN A 248 0.83 39.43 4.70
C ASN A 248 0.92 37.90 4.80
N THR A 249 -0.21 37.27 5.08
CA THR A 249 -0.37 35.81 5.01
C THR A 249 -1.49 35.48 4.03
N LEU A 250 -1.20 34.60 3.07
CA LEU A 250 -2.19 34.05 2.16
C LEU A 250 -2.51 32.60 2.56
N GLU A 251 -3.79 32.26 2.47
CA GLU A 251 -4.25 30.86 2.54
C GLU A 251 -4.82 30.46 1.18
N LEU A 252 -4.30 29.39 0.61
CA LEU A 252 -4.65 28.87 -0.71
C LEU A 252 -5.17 27.43 -0.58
N ALA A 253 -6.11 27.06 -1.45
CA ALA A 253 -6.63 25.71 -1.52
C ALA A 253 -6.56 25.21 -2.97
N PHE A 254 -5.81 24.13 -3.17
CA PHE A 254 -5.76 23.39 -4.43
C PHE A 254 -6.70 22.20 -4.33
N ALA A 255 -7.80 22.23 -5.07
CA ALA A 255 -8.84 21.21 -5.03
C ALA A 255 -8.88 20.44 -6.36
N PHE A 256 -8.79 19.10 -6.29
CA PHE A 256 -8.79 18.22 -7.46
C PHE A 256 -9.42 16.87 -7.14
N TRP A 257 -9.71 16.08 -8.18
CA TRP A 257 -10.07 14.68 -8.01
C TRP A 257 -8.81 13.84 -7.85
N CYS A 258 -8.73 13.06 -6.78
CA CYS A 258 -7.57 12.20 -6.49
C CYS A 258 -7.61 10.94 -7.35
N GLU A 259 -7.19 11.04 -8.60
CA GLU A 259 -7.13 9.92 -9.55
C GLU A 259 -5.82 9.11 -9.45
N LEU A 260 -5.17 9.17 -8.29
CA LEU A 260 -3.94 8.44 -8.02
C LEU A 260 -4.22 6.98 -7.67
N CYS A 261 -3.35 6.09 -8.14
CA CYS A 261 -3.38 4.69 -7.71
C CYS A 261 -3.02 4.55 -6.23
N PRO A 262 -3.45 3.47 -5.56
CA PRO A 262 -3.05 3.18 -4.19
C PRO A 262 -1.53 3.18 -4.02
N GLY A 263 -1.03 3.91 -3.04
CA GLY A 263 0.41 4.05 -2.80
C GLY A 263 0.77 5.16 -1.83
N GLU A 264 2.05 5.31 -1.57
CA GLU A 264 2.63 6.38 -0.75
C GLU A 264 3.14 7.50 -1.65
N TYR A 265 2.81 8.73 -1.29
CA TYR A 265 3.13 9.94 -2.03
C TYR A 265 3.66 11.02 -1.10
N THR A 266 4.32 12.01 -1.70
CA THR A 266 4.77 13.22 -1.03
C THR A 266 4.28 14.47 -1.75
N LEU A 267 4.15 15.56 -1.00
CA LEU A 267 3.86 16.89 -1.51
C LEU A 267 5.11 17.78 -1.37
N THR A 268 5.54 18.33 -2.48
CA THR A 268 6.45 19.46 -2.55
C THR A 268 5.61 20.72 -2.73
N VAL A 269 5.91 21.76 -1.98
CA VAL A 269 5.19 23.04 -2.03
C VAL A 269 6.20 24.16 -2.20
N ALA A 270 5.86 25.15 -3.02
CA ALA A 270 6.77 26.26 -3.31
C ALA A 270 6.04 27.59 -3.44
N SER A 271 6.77 28.66 -3.12
CA SER A 271 6.45 30.06 -3.50
C SER A 271 7.61 30.63 -4.29
N HIS A 272 7.33 31.29 -5.40
CA HIS A 272 8.34 31.86 -6.30
C HIS A 272 7.83 33.10 -7.04
N ASP A 273 8.74 33.86 -7.65
CA ASP A 273 8.40 34.89 -8.64
C ASP A 273 7.99 34.24 -9.98
N PRO A 274 7.29 34.94 -10.87
CA PRO A 274 6.98 34.43 -12.21
C PRO A 274 8.21 34.04 -13.04
N ASP A 275 9.37 34.63 -12.77
CA ASP A 275 10.66 34.32 -13.42
C ASP A 275 11.34 33.07 -12.81
N GLY A 276 10.73 32.46 -11.80
CA GLY A 276 11.19 31.20 -11.21
C GLY A 276 12.17 31.34 -10.04
N VAL A 277 12.38 32.54 -9.49
CA VAL A 277 13.19 32.71 -8.26
C VAL A 277 12.39 32.25 -7.05
N TRP A 278 12.91 31.25 -6.37
CA TRP A 278 12.24 30.63 -5.21
C TRP A 278 12.31 31.51 -3.96
N HIS A 279 11.14 31.85 -3.40
CA HIS A 279 11.05 32.47 -2.06
C HIS A 279 11.18 31.41 -0.97
N ASP A 280 10.47 30.29 -1.14
CA ASP A 280 10.51 29.13 -0.26
C ASP A 280 10.13 27.87 -1.05
N TRP A 281 10.94 26.83 -0.94
CA TRP A 281 10.73 25.53 -1.59
C TRP A 281 10.86 24.45 -0.53
N LEU A 282 9.79 23.71 -0.31
CA LEU A 282 9.72 22.59 0.63
C LEU A 282 9.61 21.28 -0.17
N GLU A 283 10.72 20.59 -0.36
CA GLU A 283 10.74 19.31 -1.06
C GLU A 283 10.21 18.20 -0.16
N ASP A 284 9.25 17.42 -0.68
CA ASP A 284 8.61 16.30 0.02
C ASP A 284 8.13 16.69 1.44
N GLY A 285 7.57 17.89 1.56
CA GLY A 285 7.23 18.51 2.85
C GLY A 285 6.13 17.80 3.64
N VAL A 286 5.25 17.08 2.96
CA VAL A 286 4.13 16.33 3.56
C VAL A 286 4.03 14.97 2.90
N ALA A 287 3.98 13.91 3.70
CA ALA A 287 3.73 12.55 3.22
C ALA A 287 2.25 12.18 3.41
N PHE A 288 1.67 11.48 2.43
CA PHE A 288 0.31 10.99 2.48
C PHE A 288 0.18 9.65 1.73
N THR A 289 -0.92 8.95 1.98
CA THR A 289 -1.23 7.67 1.35
C THR A 289 -2.51 7.81 0.51
N VAL A 290 -2.55 7.15 -0.64
CA VAL A 290 -3.79 6.92 -1.38
C VAL A 290 -4.22 5.47 -1.19
N SER A 291 -5.48 5.25 -0.82
CA SER A 291 -6.08 3.93 -0.62
C SER A 291 -7.21 3.71 -1.61
N ASP A 292 -7.37 2.45 -2.05
CA ASP A 292 -8.54 2.02 -2.82
C ASP A 292 -8.82 0.54 -2.53
N SER A 293 -10.05 0.13 -2.80
CA SER A 293 -10.48 -1.27 -2.79
C SER A 293 -10.13 -2.01 -4.07
N ARG A 294 -9.90 -1.29 -5.17
CA ARG A 294 -9.54 -1.81 -6.47
C ARG A 294 -8.03 -1.74 -6.68
N TYR A 295 -7.44 -2.83 -7.14
CA TYR A 295 -6.08 -2.79 -7.66
C TYR A 295 -6.07 -2.10 -9.02
N THR A 296 -5.16 -1.14 -9.20
CA THR A 296 -4.87 -0.50 -10.49
C THR A 296 -3.36 -0.37 -10.61
N ALA A 297 -2.79 -0.85 -11.71
CA ALA A 297 -1.37 -0.74 -11.99
C ALA A 297 -1.02 0.68 -12.46
N GLY A 298 0.19 1.14 -12.12
CA GLY A 298 0.69 2.47 -12.50
C GLY A 298 0.49 3.52 -11.41
N VAL A 299 0.51 4.80 -11.79
CA VAL A 299 0.43 5.94 -10.85
C VAL A 299 -0.90 6.68 -10.90
N ALA A 300 -1.68 6.50 -11.97
CA ALA A 300 -2.99 7.13 -12.14
C ALA A 300 -4.05 6.10 -12.53
N ASN A 301 -5.26 6.23 -11.96
CA ASN A 301 -6.42 5.45 -12.33
C ASN A 301 -7.29 6.26 -13.30
N LEU A 302 -7.35 5.83 -14.55
CA LEU A 302 -8.12 6.51 -15.60
C LEU A 302 -9.58 6.01 -15.67
N HIS A 303 -10.02 5.18 -14.73
CA HIS A 303 -11.38 4.63 -14.65
C HIS A 303 -11.86 3.99 -15.95
N ALA A 304 -10.97 3.25 -16.64
CA ALA A 304 -11.26 2.63 -17.93
C ALA A 304 -12.46 1.68 -17.84
N GLN A 305 -13.34 1.74 -18.85
CA GLN A 305 -14.41 0.78 -19.08
C GLN A 305 -14.03 -0.10 -20.25
N VAL A 306 -14.20 -1.40 -20.11
CA VAL A 306 -13.90 -2.39 -21.15
C VAL A 306 -15.19 -3.02 -21.64
N THR A 307 -15.40 -2.99 -22.96
CA THR A 307 -16.56 -3.64 -23.62
C THR A 307 -16.06 -4.66 -24.62
N LEU A 308 -16.59 -5.88 -24.55
CA LEU A 308 -16.32 -6.90 -25.56
C LEU A 308 -17.12 -6.57 -26.83
N LEU A 309 -16.45 -6.20 -27.91
CA LEU A 309 -17.10 -5.81 -29.17
C LEU A 309 -17.45 -7.02 -30.06
N ALA A 310 -16.67 -8.08 -30.02
CA ALA A 310 -16.94 -9.32 -30.77
C ALA A 310 -16.19 -10.51 -30.13
N ARG A 311 -16.75 -11.72 -30.31
CA ARG A 311 -16.10 -12.98 -30.02
C ARG A 311 -16.26 -13.84 -31.27
N SER A 312 -15.17 -14.05 -32.00
CA SER A 312 -15.12 -14.93 -33.20
C SER A 312 -14.87 -16.38 -32.79
#